data_983a2b1b1f9f7144bc739cb850fdb946
#
_entry.id   983a2b1b1f9f7144bc739cb850fdb946
#
_cell.length_a   1.000
_cell.length_b   1.000
_cell.length_c   1.000
_cell.angle_alpha   90.00
_cell.angle_beta   90.00
_cell.angle_gamma   90.00
#
_symmetry.space_group_name_H-M   'P 1'
#
loop_
_entity.id
_entity.type
_entity.pdbx_description
1 polymer ?
#
loop_
_entity_poly.entity_id
_entity_poly.type
_entity_poly.pdbx_seq_one_letter_code
_entity_poly.pdbx_strand_id
1 'polypeptide(L)'
;VELARSFGAGLRVNAIAPGFFVGEQNRSLLLNADGTLTGRGQTIIDHTPAGRFGAPDELLSTLIWLCGPGARFVNGVVVAVDGGFSAFSGV
;
A
#
# COMPACT_ATOMS: atom_id res chain seq x y z
N VAL A 1 -14.91 -10.38 -4.51
CA VAL A 1 -16.31 -10.04 -4.80
C VAL A 1 -17.19 -11.30 -4.75
N GLU A 2 -16.74 -12.41 -5.31
CA GLU A 2 -17.52 -13.65 -5.26
C GLU A 2 -17.79 -14.12 -3.83
N LEU A 3 -16.78 -14.06 -2.95
CA LEU A 3 -16.99 -14.45 -1.56
C LEU A 3 -18.00 -13.53 -0.86
N ALA A 4 -17.92 -12.24 -1.12
CA ALA A 4 -18.84 -11.28 -0.53
C ALA A 4 -20.29 -11.52 -1.04
N ARG A 5 -20.43 -11.84 -2.31
CA ARG A 5 -21.75 -12.16 -2.87
C ARG A 5 -22.32 -13.45 -2.28
N SER A 6 -21.47 -14.47 -2.13
CA SER A 6 -21.89 -15.77 -1.63
C SER A 6 -22.33 -15.74 -0.18
N PHE A 7 -21.71 -14.90 0.65
CA PHE A 7 -22.01 -14.81 2.08
C PHE A 7 -22.90 -13.62 2.45
N GLY A 8 -23.21 -12.76 1.48
CA GLY A 8 -24.12 -11.63 1.68
C GLY A 8 -23.62 -10.65 2.73
N ALA A 9 -24.53 -10.15 3.55
CA ALA A 9 -24.21 -9.12 4.53
C ALA A 9 -23.27 -9.56 5.64
N GLY A 10 -23.06 -10.87 5.79
CA GLY A 10 -22.19 -11.41 6.84
C GLY A 10 -20.70 -11.34 6.50
N LEU A 11 -20.33 -10.98 5.27
CA LEU A 11 -18.94 -10.99 4.86
C LEU A 11 -18.63 -9.81 3.96
N ARG A 12 -17.58 -9.09 4.29
CA ARG A 12 -17.01 -8.06 3.42
C ARG A 12 -15.62 -8.51 2.98
N VAL A 13 -15.29 -8.31 1.71
CA VAL A 13 -13.99 -8.69 1.15
C VAL A 13 -13.42 -7.47 0.45
N ASN A 14 -12.29 -6.99 0.96
CA ASN A 14 -11.56 -5.87 0.40
C ASN A 14 -10.08 -6.23 0.28
N ALA A 15 -9.35 -5.47 -0.49
CA ALA A 15 -7.92 -5.68 -0.67
C ALA A 15 -7.16 -4.38 -0.46
N ILE A 16 -5.92 -4.51 -0.04
CA ILE A 16 -4.97 -3.41 0.03
C ILE A 16 -3.87 -3.68 -1.00
N ALA A 17 -3.58 -2.68 -1.83
CA ALA A 17 -2.48 -2.73 -2.76
C ALA A 17 -1.37 -1.79 -2.23
N PRO A 18 -0.38 -2.33 -1.51
CA PRO A 18 0.69 -1.50 -0.96
C PRO A 18 1.68 -1.08 -2.03
N GLY A 19 2.22 0.12 -1.88
CA GLY A 19 3.37 0.57 -2.66
C GLY A 19 4.67 0.06 -2.06
N PHE A 20 5.68 0.91 -2.04
CA PHE A 20 7.00 0.51 -1.57
C PHE A 20 7.22 0.95 -0.13
N PHE A 21 7.40 -0.04 0.73
CA PHE A 21 7.70 0.11 2.15
C PHE A 21 9.03 -0.58 2.41
N VAL A 22 9.90 0.06 3.18
CA VAL A 22 11.21 -0.51 3.48
C VAL A 22 11.06 -1.50 4.64
N GLY A 23 11.40 -2.77 4.37
CA GLY A 23 11.46 -3.82 5.36
C GLY A 23 12.83 -4.51 5.32
N GLU A 24 13.06 -5.45 6.22
CA GLU A 24 14.35 -6.15 6.29
C GLU A 24 14.67 -6.88 5.00
N GLN A 25 13.66 -7.45 4.34
CA GLN A 25 13.86 -8.26 3.15
C GLN A 25 14.28 -7.45 1.92
N ASN A 26 13.84 -6.19 1.83
CA ASN A 26 14.11 -5.38 0.65
C ASN A 26 15.01 -4.18 0.93
N ARG A 27 15.47 -4.01 2.17
CA ARG A 27 16.24 -2.83 2.56
C ARG A 27 17.50 -2.65 1.70
N SER A 28 18.23 -3.73 1.46
CA SER A 28 19.48 -3.66 0.67
C SER A 28 19.24 -3.34 -0.80
N LEU A 29 18.05 -3.59 -1.32
CA LEU A 29 17.69 -3.24 -2.69
C LEU A 29 17.39 -1.75 -2.83
N LEU A 30 16.92 -1.11 -1.77
CA LEU A 30 16.41 0.26 -1.79
C LEU A 30 17.37 1.24 -1.14
N LEU A 31 18.10 0.81 -0.11
CA LEU A 31 19.00 1.65 0.67
C LEU A 31 20.40 1.05 0.74
N ASN A 32 21.40 1.91 0.66
CA ASN A 32 22.79 1.55 0.94
C ASN A 32 23.00 1.40 2.44
N ALA A 33 24.16 0.83 2.82
CA ALA A 33 24.48 0.63 4.23
C ALA A 33 24.49 1.91 5.06
N ASP A 34 24.79 3.05 4.42
CA ASP A 34 24.81 4.36 5.07
C ASP A 34 23.44 5.06 5.08
N GLY A 35 22.40 4.40 4.60
CA GLY A 35 21.05 4.93 4.57
C GLY A 35 20.69 5.75 3.32
N THR A 36 21.64 5.98 2.43
CA THR A 36 21.34 6.66 1.17
C THR A 36 20.62 5.73 0.20
N LEU A 37 19.92 6.31 -0.79
CA LEU A 37 19.17 5.52 -1.76
C LEU A 37 20.09 4.80 -2.73
N THR A 38 19.78 3.53 -3.04
CA THR A 38 20.35 2.85 -4.19
C THR A 38 19.78 3.44 -5.48
N GLY A 39 20.33 3.06 -6.63
CA GLY A 39 19.77 3.47 -7.93
C GLY A 39 18.31 3.03 -8.07
N ARG A 40 17.99 1.81 -7.63
CA ARG A 40 16.61 1.31 -7.67
C ARG A 40 15.70 2.09 -6.71
N GLY A 41 16.19 2.37 -5.51
CA GLY A 41 15.44 3.17 -4.55
C GLY A 41 15.14 4.57 -5.09
N GLN A 42 16.12 5.19 -5.71
CA GLN A 42 15.94 6.52 -6.31
C GLN A 42 14.90 6.49 -7.44
N THR A 43 14.95 5.48 -8.30
CA THR A 43 13.98 5.33 -9.39
C THR A 43 12.56 5.20 -8.85
N ILE A 44 12.36 4.40 -7.79
CA ILE A 44 11.05 4.24 -7.16
C ILE A 44 10.56 5.56 -6.57
N ILE A 45 11.43 6.27 -5.85
CA ILE A 45 11.07 7.57 -5.27
C ILE A 45 10.69 8.57 -6.36
N ASP A 46 11.44 8.60 -7.45
CA ASP A 46 11.17 9.51 -8.58
C ASP A 46 9.80 9.27 -9.20
N HIS A 47 9.30 8.03 -9.11
CA HIS A 47 7.99 7.65 -9.65
C HIS A 47 6.89 7.63 -8.58
N THR A 48 7.19 8.04 -7.38
CA THR A 48 6.22 8.10 -6.28
C THR A 48 5.90 9.58 -5.98
N PRO A 49 4.69 10.06 -6.29
CA PRO A 49 4.34 11.46 -6.05
C PRO A 49 4.59 11.93 -4.62
N ALA A 50 4.39 11.06 -3.61
CA ALA A 50 4.67 11.41 -2.22
C ALA A 50 6.16 11.62 -1.94
N GLY A 51 7.05 11.16 -2.82
CA GLY A 51 8.48 11.41 -2.74
C GLY A 51 9.21 10.66 -1.64
N ARG A 52 8.62 9.58 -1.13
CA ARG A 52 9.21 8.77 -0.07
C ARG A 52 8.65 7.35 -0.07
N PHE A 53 9.29 6.47 0.66
CA PHE A 53 8.71 5.16 0.98
C PHE A 53 7.66 5.31 2.07
N GLY A 54 6.71 4.37 2.11
CA GLY A 54 5.70 4.35 3.15
C GLY A 54 6.26 3.84 4.47
N ALA A 55 5.69 4.31 5.56
CA ALA A 55 5.97 3.78 6.90
C ALA A 55 4.95 2.67 7.21
N PRO A 56 5.35 1.60 7.93
CA PRO A 56 4.45 0.47 8.21
C PRO A 56 3.14 0.85 8.89
N ASP A 57 3.14 1.84 9.75
CA ASP A 57 1.92 2.31 10.41
C ASP A 57 0.93 2.95 9.44
N GLU A 58 1.40 3.46 8.31
CA GLU A 58 0.52 4.02 7.27
C GLU A 58 -0.29 2.92 6.57
N LEU A 59 0.26 1.72 6.47
CA LEU A 59 -0.46 0.57 5.96
C LEU A 59 -1.42 0.00 7.01
N LEU A 60 -0.97 -0.04 8.26
CA LEU A 60 -1.75 -0.57 9.37
C LEU A 60 -3.03 0.22 9.61
N SER A 61 -2.96 1.54 9.52
CA SER A 61 -4.14 2.40 9.71
C SER A 61 -5.24 2.10 8.71
N THR A 62 -4.87 1.86 7.45
CA THR A 62 -5.83 1.48 6.41
C THR A 62 -6.46 0.12 6.71
N LEU A 63 -5.64 -0.84 7.14
CA LEU A 63 -6.13 -2.16 7.51
C LEU A 63 -7.13 -2.10 8.67
N ILE A 64 -6.81 -1.35 9.69
CA ILE A 64 -7.70 -1.18 10.86
C ILE A 64 -9.03 -0.55 10.44
N TRP A 65 -8.99 0.47 9.58
CA TRP A 65 -10.20 1.09 9.07
C TRP A 65 -11.07 0.09 8.31
N LEU A 66 -10.47 -0.69 7.41
CA LEU A 66 -11.22 -1.67 6.61
C LEU A 66 -11.85 -2.76 7.46
N CYS A 67 -11.22 -3.11 8.58
CA CYS A 67 -11.76 -4.11 9.50
C CYS A 67 -12.74 -3.54 10.51
N GLY A 68 -12.83 -2.23 10.63
CA GLY A 68 -13.60 -1.56 11.64
C GLY A 68 -15.01 -1.19 11.22
N PRO A 69 -15.81 -0.66 12.17
CA PRO A 69 -17.20 -0.28 11.88
C PRO A 69 -17.32 0.91 10.93
N GLY A 70 -16.30 1.73 10.83
CA GLY A 70 -16.30 2.85 9.88
C GLY A 70 -16.33 2.42 8.42
N ALA A 71 -15.94 1.18 8.13
CA ALA A 71 -15.93 0.63 6.78
C ALA A 71 -17.03 -0.41 6.54
N ARG A 72 -18.05 -0.43 7.36
CA ARG A 72 -19.10 -1.46 7.30
C ARG A 72 -19.90 -1.48 5.99
N PHE A 73 -19.86 -0.40 5.23
CA PHE A 73 -20.50 -0.33 3.91
C PHE A 73 -19.49 -0.41 2.77
N VAL A 74 -18.23 -0.74 3.07
CA VAL A 74 -17.14 -0.86 2.09
C VAL A 74 -16.95 -2.35 1.79
N ASN A 75 -17.14 -2.73 0.53
CA ASN A 75 -17.07 -4.11 0.09
C ASN A 75 -16.65 -4.17 -1.37
N GLY A 76 -15.68 -5.00 -1.69
CA GLY A 76 -15.21 -5.21 -3.07
C GLY A 76 -14.24 -4.12 -3.56
N VAL A 77 -13.65 -3.36 -2.67
CA VAL A 77 -12.73 -2.28 -3.04
C VAL A 77 -11.28 -2.74 -2.92
N VAL A 78 -10.43 -2.15 -3.77
CA VAL A 78 -8.97 -2.24 -3.64
C VAL A 78 -8.47 -0.85 -3.26
N VAL A 79 -7.84 -0.74 -2.09
CA VAL A 79 -7.30 0.53 -1.62
C VAL A 79 -5.80 0.55 -1.88
N ALA A 80 -5.36 1.45 -2.75
CA ALA A 80 -3.93 1.66 -3.00
C ALA A 80 -3.34 2.51 -1.87
N VAL A 81 -2.31 1.99 -1.21
CA VAL A 81 -1.57 2.71 -0.18
C VAL A 81 -0.13 2.78 -0.65
N ASP A 82 0.15 3.71 -1.56
CA ASP A 82 1.38 3.68 -2.35
C ASP A 82 1.96 5.07 -2.65
N GLY A 83 1.48 6.10 -1.97
CA GLY A 83 1.99 7.46 -2.18
C GLY A 83 1.71 8.01 -3.58
N GLY A 84 0.78 7.41 -4.31
CA GLY A 84 0.39 7.82 -5.66
C GLY A 84 1.13 7.07 -6.77
N PHE A 85 1.95 6.08 -6.43
CA PHE A 85 2.76 5.36 -7.42
C PHE A 85 1.91 4.77 -8.56
N SER A 86 0.82 4.08 -8.23
CA SER A 86 -0.02 3.42 -9.23
C SER A 86 -0.84 4.40 -10.07
N ALA A 87 -1.10 5.59 -9.56
CA ALA A 87 -1.84 6.63 -10.27
C ALA A 87 -0.96 7.49 -11.16
N PHE A 88 0.36 7.43 -10.98
CA PHE A 88 1.33 8.23 -11.73
C PHE A 88 1.82 7.43 -12.93
N SER A 89 1.64 8.00 -14.14
CA SER A 89 2.01 7.30 -15.38
C SER A 89 3.50 7.38 -15.72
N GLY A 90 4.26 8.20 -15.03
CA GLY A 90 5.68 8.43 -15.35
C GLY A 90 5.91 9.50 -16.41
N VAL A 91 4.90 10.22 -16.77
CA VAL A 91 4.98 11.30 -17.76
C VAL A 91 4.47 12.61 -17.22
#